data_85b6d496631a478ef280130052d447cf
#
_entry.id   85b6d496631a478ef280130052d447cf
#
_cell.length_a   1.000
_cell.length_b   1.000
_cell.length_c   1.000
_cell.angle_alpha   90.00
_cell.angle_beta   90.00
_cell.angle_gamma   90.00
#
_symmetry.space_group_name_H-M   'P 1'
#
loop_
_entity.id
_entity.type
_entity.pdbx_description
1 polymer ?
#
loop_
_entity_poly.entity_id
_entity_poly.type
_entity_poly.pdbx_seq_one_letter_code
_entity_poly.pdbx_strand_id
1 'polypeptide(L)'
;MNMIHRFMGCIREYKKPTILTLLCMVGEVAIEVLIPFFTANLVNEIKGGAELSGVVRVGLGLILMSLVSLGCGALGGLYGSRASAGFAKNVRHDVFTRVQSFAFENIDKFSSASLVTRMTTDINNVQMSFMMCIRIAVRAPLMFLFAVIMAYIMGGALATTFLIIIPVLVIGLLLIARKAMPAFRAVFRKYDKLNESVEENVRAMRVVKGFAREGYEKQKFAAASHDIAKDFTFAERVVALNAPLMQFCVYFNMIFVLFVGSRIIITNGGTTIDVGQLSAMLTYGMQILMSLMMISMIYVMMTMSYESFVRICEVLEEEPALTDPASPEMDVKDGSIDFENVSFKYSAQAKKFALQDINLHIDSGMTVGILGGTGSSKSTLVQLIPRLYDVSEGCVRVGGRDVREYDLEALRGAVSVVLQKNVLFSGTIKDNLRWGNENATDDEMIEACRLAQADEFVRSFPDGYDTYIEQGGSNVSGGQKQRLCIARALLKKPKILILDDSTSAVDTRTDALIREGFRTYIPETTKIIIAQRVASVQDADLILVMDNGHIADMGTHDQLLASSEIYREVYESQTNGGEQDEA
;
A
#
# COMPACT_ATOMS: atom_id res chain seq x y z
N MET A 1 8.28 9.34 -17.68
CA MET A 1 9.49 9.81 -16.95
C MET A 1 10.20 8.58 -16.40
N ASN A 2 11.53 8.44 -16.52
CA ASN A 2 12.21 7.23 -16.02
C ASN A 2 11.94 7.04 -14.53
N MET A 3 11.54 5.84 -14.11
CA MET A 3 11.27 5.43 -12.73
C MET A 3 12.36 5.93 -11.75
N ILE A 4 13.63 5.79 -12.13
CA ILE A 4 14.78 6.26 -11.35
C ILE A 4 14.72 7.78 -11.07
N HIS A 5 14.37 8.58 -12.09
CA HIS A 5 14.30 10.03 -11.94
C HIS A 5 13.20 10.45 -10.96
N ARG A 6 12.09 9.74 -10.94
CA ARG A 6 10.98 9.99 -10.02
C ARG A 6 11.37 9.71 -8.57
N PHE A 7 11.99 8.56 -8.32
CA PHE A 7 12.47 8.23 -6.96
C PHE A 7 13.61 9.14 -6.50
N MET A 8 14.48 9.58 -7.41
CA MET A 8 15.48 10.61 -7.09
C MET A 8 14.83 11.93 -6.65
N GLY A 9 13.67 12.27 -7.22
CA GLY A 9 12.87 13.42 -6.78
C GLY A 9 12.35 13.31 -5.35
N CYS A 10 12.07 12.11 -4.85
CA CYS A 10 11.58 11.88 -3.49
C CYS A 10 12.65 12.07 -2.39
N ILE A 11 13.92 12.22 -2.75
CA ILE A 11 15.01 12.47 -1.78
C ILE A 11 14.86 13.84 -1.11
N ARG A 12 14.39 14.88 -1.82
CA ARG A 12 14.08 16.23 -1.30
C ARG A 12 15.11 16.75 -0.30
N GLU A 13 14.69 16.99 0.95
CA GLU A 13 15.53 17.52 2.05
C GLU A 13 16.64 16.57 2.51
N TYR A 14 16.59 15.29 2.12
CA TYR A 14 17.60 14.29 2.52
C TYR A 14 18.77 14.15 1.55
N LYS A 15 18.93 15.09 0.57
CA LYS A 15 20.09 15.13 -0.35
C LYS A 15 21.43 15.23 0.40
N LYS A 16 21.51 16.08 1.43
CA LYS A 16 22.74 16.23 2.23
C LYS A 16 23.15 14.94 2.94
N PRO A 17 22.29 14.26 3.73
CA PRO A 17 22.62 12.95 4.30
C PRO A 17 23.00 11.91 3.25
N THR A 18 22.33 11.87 2.10
CA THR A 18 22.66 10.94 1.01
C THR A 18 24.07 11.17 0.49
N ILE A 19 24.44 12.43 0.18
CA ILE A 19 25.79 12.78 -0.32
C ILE A 19 26.84 12.48 0.75
N LEU A 20 26.57 12.82 2.03
CA LEU A 20 27.50 12.52 3.11
C LEU A 20 27.73 11.01 3.28
N THR A 21 26.68 10.20 3.12
CA THR A 21 26.83 8.73 3.12
C THR A 21 27.76 8.28 2.01
N LEU A 22 27.57 8.77 0.78
CA LEU A 22 28.41 8.43 -0.36
C LEU A 22 29.89 8.83 -0.11
N LEU A 23 30.13 10.03 0.40
CA LEU A 23 31.47 10.50 0.73
C LEU A 23 32.15 9.67 1.83
N CYS A 24 31.39 9.31 2.87
CA CYS A 24 31.88 8.43 3.94
C CYS A 24 32.24 7.04 3.39
N MET A 25 31.43 6.47 2.49
CA MET A 25 31.73 5.17 1.88
C MET A 25 32.99 5.21 1.00
N VAL A 26 33.18 6.29 0.24
CA VAL A 26 34.41 6.48 -0.55
C VAL A 26 35.63 6.61 0.36
N GLY A 27 35.51 7.41 1.44
CA GLY A 27 36.58 7.59 2.43
C GLY A 27 36.94 6.29 3.16
N GLU A 28 35.93 5.52 3.58
CA GLU A 28 36.14 4.21 4.21
C GLU A 28 36.90 3.25 3.28
N VAL A 29 36.45 3.11 2.02
CA VAL A 29 37.10 2.25 1.03
C VAL A 29 38.54 2.68 0.75
N ALA A 30 38.78 3.98 0.58
CA ALA A 30 40.12 4.49 0.33
C ALA A 30 41.10 4.12 1.46
N ILE A 31 40.67 4.23 2.71
CA ILE A 31 41.49 3.87 3.87
C ILE A 31 41.67 2.36 3.97
N GLU A 32 40.60 1.57 3.82
CA GLU A 32 40.66 0.11 3.88
C GLU A 32 41.60 -0.50 2.85
N VAL A 33 41.67 0.10 1.66
CA VAL A 33 42.59 -0.35 0.59
C VAL A 33 44.04 0.03 0.89
N LEU A 34 44.28 1.12 1.63
CA LEU A 34 45.63 1.54 2.00
C LEU A 34 46.24 0.75 3.18
N ILE A 35 45.38 0.18 4.06
CA ILE A 35 45.86 -0.59 5.23
C ILE A 35 46.79 -1.74 4.84
N PRO A 36 46.51 -2.62 3.85
CA PRO A 36 47.40 -3.69 3.46
C PRO A 36 48.74 -3.17 2.90
N PHE A 37 48.73 -2.02 2.22
CA PHE A 37 49.96 -1.38 1.73
C PHE A 37 50.91 -0.98 2.88
N PHE A 38 50.40 -0.27 3.90
CA PHE A 38 51.20 0.11 5.06
C PHE A 38 51.55 -1.10 5.93
N THR A 39 50.72 -2.12 5.98
CA THR A 39 51.02 -3.39 6.66
C THR A 39 52.19 -4.10 5.98
N ALA A 40 52.24 -4.10 4.64
CA ALA A 40 53.37 -4.65 3.88
C ALA A 40 54.70 -3.93 4.23
N ASN A 41 54.69 -2.60 4.30
CA ASN A 41 55.86 -1.82 4.71
C ASN A 41 56.31 -2.17 6.14
N LEU A 42 55.35 -2.32 7.07
CA LEU A 42 55.65 -2.74 8.44
C LEU A 42 56.32 -4.12 8.48
N VAL A 43 55.80 -5.09 7.73
CA VAL A 43 56.37 -6.44 7.64
C VAL A 43 57.81 -6.39 7.11
N ASN A 44 58.07 -5.55 6.12
CA ASN A 44 59.40 -5.40 5.54
C ASN A 44 60.40 -4.69 6.48
N GLU A 45 59.94 -3.68 7.23
CA GLU A 45 60.75 -3.04 8.28
C GLU A 45 61.16 -4.04 9.37
N ILE A 46 60.22 -4.86 9.86
CA ILE A 46 60.50 -5.91 10.84
C ILE A 46 61.54 -6.90 10.30
N LYS A 47 61.38 -7.35 9.04
CA LYS A 47 62.35 -8.26 8.38
C LYS A 47 63.71 -7.63 8.24
N GLY A 48 63.80 -6.32 7.97
CA GLY A 48 65.05 -5.56 7.83
C GLY A 48 65.76 -5.27 9.14
N GLY A 49 65.25 -5.68 10.29
CA GLY A 49 65.86 -5.44 11.61
C GLY A 49 65.64 -4.00 12.11
N ALA A 50 64.51 -3.35 11.75
CA ALA A 50 64.19 -2.00 12.19
C ALA A 50 64.16 -1.86 13.71
N GLU A 51 64.52 -0.67 14.22
CA GLU A 51 64.35 -0.34 15.64
C GLU A 51 62.89 -0.40 16.07
N LEU A 52 62.65 -0.82 17.29
CA LEU A 52 61.29 -0.90 17.89
C LEU A 52 60.52 0.42 17.75
N SER A 53 61.18 1.56 17.80
CA SER A 53 60.61 2.89 17.62
C SER A 53 59.99 3.11 16.24
N GLY A 54 60.55 2.55 15.17
CA GLY A 54 60.03 2.58 13.80
C GLY A 54 58.75 1.75 13.68
N VAL A 55 58.82 0.51 14.16
CA VAL A 55 57.67 -0.42 14.17
C VAL A 55 56.47 0.16 14.93
N VAL A 56 56.72 0.75 16.12
CA VAL A 56 55.67 1.40 16.93
C VAL A 56 55.04 2.59 16.17
N ARG A 57 55.85 3.40 15.48
CA ARG A 57 55.31 4.55 14.70
C ARG A 57 54.39 4.11 13.58
N VAL A 58 54.77 3.13 12.79
CA VAL A 58 53.90 2.60 11.70
C VAL A 58 52.67 1.91 12.28
N GLY A 59 52.83 1.15 13.38
CA GLY A 59 51.70 0.52 14.08
C GLY A 59 50.65 1.53 14.60
N LEU A 60 51.11 2.64 15.19
CA LEU A 60 50.21 3.73 15.60
C LEU A 60 49.53 4.38 14.39
N GLY A 61 50.23 4.52 13.26
CA GLY A 61 49.60 4.98 12.00
C GLY A 61 48.49 4.07 11.52
N LEU A 62 48.71 2.75 11.56
CA LEU A 62 47.69 1.75 11.19
C LEU A 62 46.47 1.79 12.14
N ILE A 63 46.69 1.97 13.44
CA ILE A 63 45.63 2.15 14.43
C ILE A 63 44.80 3.41 14.10
N LEU A 64 45.47 4.53 13.82
CA LEU A 64 44.79 5.78 13.45
C LEU A 64 43.98 5.61 12.17
N MET A 65 44.52 4.97 11.13
CA MET A 65 43.81 4.67 9.90
C MET A 65 42.56 3.81 10.16
N SER A 66 42.68 2.78 11.00
CA SER A 66 41.56 1.93 11.37
C SER A 66 40.47 2.70 12.14
N LEU A 67 40.85 3.62 13.03
CA LEU A 67 39.92 4.48 13.75
C LEU A 67 39.20 5.47 12.80
N VAL A 68 39.90 6.02 11.83
CA VAL A 68 39.29 6.91 10.82
C VAL A 68 38.34 6.11 9.92
N SER A 69 38.74 4.91 9.49
CA SER A 69 37.86 4.01 8.73
C SER A 69 36.58 3.66 9.51
N LEU A 70 36.71 3.30 10.80
CA LEU A 70 35.59 3.07 11.71
C LEU A 70 34.68 4.31 11.80
N GLY A 71 35.27 5.51 11.93
CA GLY A 71 34.55 6.78 11.95
C GLY A 71 33.77 7.01 10.66
N CYS A 72 34.39 6.79 9.49
CA CYS A 72 33.72 6.88 8.20
C CYS A 72 32.57 5.87 8.09
N GLY A 73 32.76 4.62 8.48
CA GLY A 73 31.73 3.59 8.47
C GLY A 73 30.56 3.91 9.40
N ALA A 74 30.85 4.38 10.61
CA ALA A 74 29.82 4.79 11.58
C ALA A 74 29.00 6.00 11.10
N LEU A 75 29.67 7.05 10.61
CA LEU A 75 29.01 8.23 10.04
C LEU A 75 28.21 7.88 8.78
N GLY A 76 28.77 7.05 7.90
CA GLY A 76 28.05 6.52 6.74
C GLY A 76 26.82 5.71 7.12
N GLY A 77 26.88 4.98 8.22
CA GLY A 77 25.73 4.28 8.81
C GLY A 77 24.66 5.24 9.31
N LEU A 78 25.05 6.25 10.11
CA LEU A 78 24.16 7.27 10.65
C LEU A 78 23.47 8.10 9.56
N TYR A 79 24.23 8.64 8.62
CA TYR A 79 23.65 9.44 7.52
C TYR A 79 22.85 8.57 6.56
N GLY A 80 23.28 7.33 6.29
CA GLY A 80 22.56 6.38 5.43
C GLY A 80 21.21 5.98 5.99
N SER A 81 21.12 5.69 7.29
CA SER A 81 19.85 5.37 7.94
C SER A 81 18.90 6.57 7.92
N ARG A 82 19.42 7.79 8.23
CA ARG A 82 18.63 9.02 8.15
C ARG A 82 18.14 9.32 6.73
N ALA A 83 18.99 9.13 5.72
CA ALA A 83 18.65 9.31 4.33
C ALA A 83 17.57 8.33 3.87
N SER A 84 17.73 7.04 4.20
CA SER A 84 16.77 6.00 3.77
C SER A 84 15.40 6.11 4.47
N ALA A 85 15.41 6.40 5.77
CA ALA A 85 14.16 6.62 6.52
C ALA A 85 13.42 7.87 6.02
N GLY A 86 14.16 8.96 5.76
CA GLY A 86 13.61 10.19 5.21
C GLY A 86 13.08 10.02 3.79
N PHE A 87 13.79 9.30 2.94
CA PHE A 87 13.32 8.93 1.62
C PHE A 87 12.00 8.13 1.68
N ALA A 88 11.93 7.11 2.54
CA ALA A 88 10.71 6.32 2.71
C ALA A 88 9.54 7.15 3.27
N LYS A 89 9.81 8.10 4.18
CA LYS A 89 8.81 9.06 4.67
C LYS A 89 8.21 9.85 3.50
N ASN A 90 9.06 10.38 2.61
CA ASN A 90 8.59 11.18 1.47
C ASN A 90 7.80 10.33 0.47
N VAL A 91 8.28 9.12 0.13
CA VAL A 91 7.56 8.19 -0.74
C VAL A 91 6.19 7.83 -0.15
N ARG A 92 6.13 7.55 1.17
CA ARG A 92 4.88 7.23 1.86
C ARG A 92 3.90 8.40 1.84
N HIS A 93 4.41 9.60 2.05
CA HIS A 93 3.61 10.83 1.96
C HIS A 93 3.06 11.02 0.54
N ASP A 94 3.89 10.88 -0.49
CA ASP A 94 3.48 11.07 -1.89
C ASP A 94 2.44 10.04 -2.32
N VAL A 95 2.65 8.76 -1.96
CA VAL A 95 1.69 7.69 -2.25
C VAL A 95 0.38 7.93 -1.51
N PHE A 96 0.42 8.29 -0.22
CA PHE A 96 -0.79 8.58 0.55
C PHE A 96 -1.57 9.76 -0.02
N THR A 97 -0.88 10.87 -0.34
CA THR A 97 -1.50 12.05 -0.95
C THR A 97 -2.14 11.70 -2.30
N ARG A 98 -1.47 10.89 -3.11
CA ARG A 98 -2.02 10.43 -4.39
C ARG A 98 -3.26 9.55 -4.20
N VAL A 99 -3.23 8.60 -3.26
CA VAL A 99 -4.38 7.75 -2.95
C VAL A 99 -5.57 8.57 -2.43
N GLN A 100 -5.33 9.62 -1.65
CA GLN A 100 -6.40 10.52 -1.20
C GLN A 100 -7.06 11.32 -2.35
N SER A 101 -6.35 11.55 -3.45
CA SER A 101 -6.91 12.21 -4.64
C SER A 101 -7.65 11.24 -5.59
N PHE A 102 -7.65 9.93 -5.32
CA PHE A 102 -8.29 8.94 -6.18
C PHE A 102 -9.82 9.02 -6.13
N ALA A 103 -10.44 8.87 -7.29
CA ALA A 103 -11.85 8.57 -7.39
C ALA A 103 -12.13 7.09 -7.10
N PHE A 104 -13.40 6.72 -6.92
CA PHE A 104 -13.80 5.34 -6.69
C PHE A 104 -13.33 4.39 -7.81
N GLU A 105 -13.39 4.84 -9.06
CA GLU A 105 -12.89 4.08 -10.22
C GLU A 105 -11.40 3.70 -10.07
N ASN A 106 -10.56 4.61 -9.59
CA ASN A 106 -9.15 4.32 -9.32
C ASN A 106 -8.99 3.32 -8.16
N ILE A 107 -9.80 3.46 -7.09
CA ILE A 107 -9.77 2.55 -5.92
C ILE A 107 -10.20 1.15 -6.33
N ASP A 108 -11.23 1.01 -7.15
CA ASP A 108 -11.70 -0.27 -7.68
C ASP A 108 -10.65 -0.97 -8.52
N LYS A 109 -9.87 -0.21 -9.32
CA LYS A 109 -8.76 -0.72 -10.13
C LYS A 109 -7.66 -1.33 -9.27
N PHE A 110 -7.27 -0.69 -8.16
CA PHE A 110 -6.14 -1.13 -7.33
C PHE A 110 -6.51 -2.08 -6.20
N SER A 111 -7.74 -2.11 -5.74
CA SER A 111 -8.25 -2.66 -4.49
C SER A 111 -7.62 -2.06 -3.22
N SER A 112 -8.40 -1.93 -2.14
CA SER A 112 -7.92 -1.36 -0.87
C SER A 112 -6.78 -2.18 -0.24
N ALA A 113 -6.84 -3.51 -0.31
CA ALA A 113 -5.81 -4.39 0.23
C ALA A 113 -4.47 -4.22 -0.49
N SER A 114 -4.51 -4.07 -1.83
CA SER A 114 -3.30 -3.81 -2.64
C SER A 114 -2.68 -2.47 -2.29
N LEU A 115 -3.48 -1.41 -2.13
CA LEU A 115 -3.00 -0.08 -1.75
C LEU A 115 -2.32 -0.09 -0.38
N VAL A 116 -2.89 -0.79 0.61
CA VAL A 116 -2.27 -0.97 1.93
C VAL A 116 -0.91 -1.67 1.81
N THR A 117 -0.82 -2.75 1.04
CA THR A 117 0.45 -3.48 0.82
C THR A 117 1.51 -2.58 0.18
N ARG A 118 1.11 -1.74 -0.80
CA ARG A 118 2.01 -0.78 -1.46
C ARG A 118 2.53 0.29 -0.49
N MET A 119 1.68 0.79 0.41
CA MET A 119 2.06 1.80 1.41
C MET A 119 2.89 1.24 2.58
N THR A 120 2.86 -0.06 2.83
CA THR A 120 3.58 -0.72 3.93
C THR A 120 4.76 -1.53 3.43
N THR A 121 4.52 -2.72 2.91
CA THR A 121 5.55 -3.69 2.53
C THR A 121 6.41 -3.19 1.38
N ASP A 122 5.80 -2.67 0.31
CA ASP A 122 6.55 -2.23 -0.87
C ASP A 122 7.43 -1.01 -0.57
N ILE A 123 6.94 -0.04 0.22
CA ILE A 123 7.77 1.10 0.63
C ILE A 123 8.93 0.65 1.50
N ASN A 124 8.75 -0.34 2.39
CA ASN A 124 9.84 -0.89 3.19
C ASN A 124 10.89 -1.59 2.33
N ASN A 125 10.49 -2.34 1.30
CA ASN A 125 11.40 -2.96 0.34
C ASN A 125 12.20 -1.91 -0.43
N VAL A 126 11.53 -0.85 -0.88
CA VAL A 126 12.16 0.29 -1.59
C VAL A 126 13.10 1.06 -0.67
N GLN A 127 12.75 1.27 0.61
CA GLN A 127 13.63 1.87 1.62
C GLN A 127 14.90 1.07 1.81
N MET A 128 14.78 -0.25 1.98
CA MET A 128 15.93 -1.15 2.16
C MET A 128 16.83 -1.12 0.93
N SER A 129 16.24 -1.17 -0.26
CA SER A 129 16.99 -1.08 -1.52
C SER A 129 17.70 0.25 -1.70
N PHE A 130 17.07 1.37 -1.35
CA PHE A 130 17.70 2.68 -1.38
C PHE A 130 18.90 2.75 -0.42
N MET A 131 18.75 2.23 0.81
CA MET A 131 19.85 2.14 1.77
C MET A 131 21.02 1.31 1.24
N MET A 132 20.73 0.16 0.61
CA MET A 132 21.72 -0.69 -0.02
C MET A 132 22.43 0.02 -1.19
N CYS A 133 21.67 0.76 -2.02
CA CYS A 133 22.23 1.53 -3.13
C CYS A 133 23.21 2.60 -2.68
N ILE A 134 22.88 3.40 -1.67
CA ILE A 134 23.75 4.50 -1.23
C ILE A 134 24.96 4.04 -0.40
N ARG A 135 24.95 2.81 0.13
CA ARG A 135 26.06 2.26 0.93
C ARG A 135 26.81 1.18 0.18
N ILE A 136 26.20 0.02 -0.02
CA ILE A 136 26.90 -1.19 -0.46
C ILE A 136 27.13 -1.16 -1.97
N ALA A 137 26.17 -0.65 -2.77
CA ALA A 137 26.34 -0.57 -4.22
C ALA A 137 27.39 0.46 -4.66
N VAL A 138 27.78 1.37 -3.78
CA VAL A 138 28.93 2.28 -4.00
C VAL A 138 30.21 1.66 -3.46
N ARG A 139 30.18 1.13 -2.22
CA ARG A 139 31.35 0.55 -1.57
C ARG A 139 31.91 -0.65 -2.32
N ALA A 140 31.08 -1.61 -2.72
CA ALA A 140 31.56 -2.87 -3.27
C ALA A 140 32.27 -2.71 -4.65
N PRO A 141 31.76 -1.96 -5.64
CA PRO A 141 32.50 -1.72 -6.88
C PRO A 141 33.78 -0.91 -6.69
N LEU A 142 33.78 0.10 -5.80
CA LEU A 142 34.98 0.89 -5.51
C LEU A 142 36.06 0.04 -4.83
N MET A 143 35.66 -0.79 -3.85
CA MET A 143 36.55 -1.74 -3.19
C MET A 143 37.15 -2.72 -4.18
N PHE A 144 36.34 -3.28 -5.07
CA PHE A 144 36.80 -4.16 -6.14
C PHE A 144 37.84 -3.46 -7.02
N LEU A 145 37.49 -2.28 -7.54
CA LEU A 145 38.36 -1.54 -8.45
C LEU A 145 39.72 -1.17 -7.78
N PHE A 146 39.66 -0.57 -6.58
CA PHE A 146 40.85 -0.14 -5.89
C PHE A 146 41.70 -1.31 -5.39
N ALA A 147 41.10 -2.39 -4.91
CA ALA A 147 41.82 -3.59 -4.50
C ALA A 147 42.52 -4.27 -5.69
N VAL A 148 41.92 -4.31 -6.88
CA VAL A 148 42.57 -4.82 -8.11
C VAL A 148 43.75 -3.93 -8.50
N ILE A 149 43.59 -2.60 -8.49
CA ILE A 149 44.67 -1.65 -8.80
C ILE A 149 45.85 -1.83 -7.83
N MET A 150 45.56 -1.88 -6.52
CA MET A 150 46.61 -2.03 -5.50
C MET A 150 47.25 -3.40 -5.55
N ALA A 151 46.49 -4.46 -5.84
CA ALA A 151 47.06 -5.79 -6.06
C ALA A 151 48.05 -5.80 -7.24
N TYR A 152 47.73 -5.08 -8.32
CA TYR A 152 48.64 -4.96 -9.45
C TYR A 152 49.91 -4.13 -9.11
N ILE A 153 49.76 -3.02 -8.36
CA ILE A 153 50.89 -2.17 -7.90
C ILE A 153 51.84 -2.96 -6.98
N MET A 154 51.28 -3.75 -6.05
CA MET A 154 52.04 -4.48 -5.06
C MET A 154 52.61 -5.82 -5.57
N GLY A 155 51.84 -6.54 -6.36
CA GLY A 155 52.16 -7.91 -6.78
C GLY A 155 52.72 -8.02 -8.21
N GLY A 156 52.63 -6.96 -9.02
CA GLY A 156 53.09 -6.97 -10.40
C GLY A 156 52.57 -8.18 -11.19
N ALA A 157 53.48 -9.00 -11.70
CA ALA A 157 53.13 -10.20 -12.45
C ALA A 157 52.31 -11.24 -11.62
N LEU A 158 52.42 -11.26 -10.29
CA LEU A 158 51.65 -12.16 -9.44
C LEU A 158 50.15 -11.79 -9.44
N ALA A 159 49.79 -10.52 -9.69
CA ALA A 159 48.41 -10.08 -9.78
C ALA A 159 47.66 -10.67 -10.99
N THR A 160 48.35 -11.23 -11.99
CA THR A 160 47.71 -11.93 -13.11
C THR A 160 46.87 -13.14 -12.67
N THR A 161 47.11 -13.66 -11.46
CA THR A 161 46.25 -14.69 -10.83
C THR A 161 44.81 -14.26 -10.78
N PHE A 162 44.53 -12.99 -10.54
CA PHE A 162 43.17 -12.47 -10.48
C PHE A 162 42.43 -12.52 -11.84
N LEU A 163 43.17 -12.48 -12.96
CA LEU A 163 42.61 -12.65 -14.31
C LEU A 163 41.99 -14.05 -14.51
N ILE A 164 42.39 -15.04 -13.71
CA ILE A 164 41.87 -16.40 -13.77
C ILE A 164 40.73 -16.56 -12.76
N ILE A 165 40.93 -16.12 -11.53
CA ILE A 165 40.02 -16.44 -10.43
C ILE A 165 38.74 -15.59 -10.46
N ILE A 166 38.85 -14.31 -10.88
CA ILE A 166 37.69 -13.42 -11.02
C ILE A 166 36.68 -13.97 -12.03
N PRO A 167 37.04 -14.35 -13.27
CA PRO A 167 36.12 -14.97 -14.21
C PRO A 167 35.46 -16.25 -13.67
N VAL A 168 36.23 -17.11 -13.00
CA VAL A 168 35.71 -18.35 -12.40
C VAL A 168 34.59 -18.04 -11.39
N LEU A 169 34.88 -17.09 -10.48
CA LEU A 169 33.88 -16.68 -9.49
C LEU A 169 32.66 -16.00 -10.13
N VAL A 170 32.88 -15.05 -11.04
CA VAL A 170 31.79 -14.32 -11.72
C VAL A 170 30.90 -15.28 -12.53
N ILE A 171 31.49 -16.18 -13.31
CA ILE A 171 30.72 -17.17 -14.09
C ILE A 171 29.95 -18.09 -13.14
N GLY A 172 30.58 -18.57 -12.07
CA GLY A 172 29.93 -19.41 -11.07
C GLY A 172 28.74 -18.71 -10.40
N LEU A 173 28.92 -17.47 -9.95
CA LEU A 173 27.84 -16.67 -9.35
C LEU A 173 26.72 -16.40 -10.35
N LEU A 174 27.01 -16.10 -11.61
CA LEU A 174 26.01 -15.89 -12.66
C LEU A 174 25.22 -17.17 -12.97
N LEU A 175 25.87 -18.33 -13.01
CA LEU A 175 25.19 -19.61 -13.23
C LEU A 175 24.27 -19.96 -12.06
N ILE A 176 24.73 -19.74 -10.83
CA ILE A 176 23.91 -19.92 -9.63
C ILE A 176 22.71 -18.98 -9.67
N ALA A 177 22.93 -17.68 -9.93
CA ALA A 177 21.85 -16.69 -10.00
C ALA A 177 20.82 -17.04 -11.10
N ARG A 178 21.28 -17.41 -12.30
CA ARG A 178 20.39 -17.80 -13.41
C ARG A 178 19.49 -19.00 -13.07
N LYS A 179 19.98 -19.93 -12.24
CA LYS A 179 19.24 -21.12 -11.84
C LYS A 179 18.37 -20.88 -10.60
N ALA A 180 18.83 -20.09 -9.65
CA ALA A 180 18.13 -19.78 -8.41
C ALA A 180 16.95 -18.82 -8.62
N MET A 181 17.10 -17.75 -9.43
CA MET A 181 16.07 -16.72 -9.62
C MET A 181 14.73 -17.25 -10.14
N PRO A 182 14.68 -18.12 -11.19
CA PRO A 182 13.40 -18.71 -11.62
C PRO A 182 12.76 -19.59 -10.56
N ALA A 183 13.59 -20.33 -9.79
CA ALA A 183 13.11 -21.18 -8.70
C ALA A 183 12.46 -20.35 -7.59
N PHE A 184 13.10 -19.28 -7.13
CA PHE A 184 12.51 -18.36 -6.16
C PHE A 184 11.22 -17.71 -6.66
N ARG A 185 11.16 -17.26 -7.91
CA ARG A 185 9.91 -16.69 -8.49
C ARG A 185 8.78 -17.73 -8.49
N ALA A 186 9.07 -19.00 -8.72
CA ALA A 186 8.08 -20.08 -8.64
C ALA A 186 7.58 -20.27 -7.20
N VAL A 187 8.50 -20.27 -6.24
CA VAL A 187 8.19 -20.37 -4.81
C VAL A 187 7.30 -19.19 -4.36
N PHE A 188 7.66 -17.95 -4.70
CA PHE A 188 6.87 -16.77 -4.30
C PHE A 188 5.45 -16.83 -4.86
N ARG A 189 5.25 -17.23 -6.12
CA ARG A 189 3.90 -17.42 -6.68
C ARG A 189 3.06 -18.48 -5.93
N LYS A 190 3.70 -19.55 -5.42
CA LYS A 190 3.02 -20.54 -4.58
C LYS A 190 2.72 -19.98 -3.18
N TYR A 191 3.61 -19.14 -2.65
CA TYR A 191 3.39 -18.45 -1.38
C TYR A 191 2.19 -17.49 -1.46
N ASP A 192 2.05 -16.73 -2.54
CA ASP A 192 0.92 -15.83 -2.75
C ASP A 192 -0.41 -16.61 -2.73
N LYS A 193 -0.48 -17.73 -3.46
CA LYS A 193 -1.65 -18.63 -3.45
C LYS A 193 -1.94 -19.23 -2.07
N LEU A 194 -0.90 -19.59 -1.32
CA LEU A 194 -1.07 -20.08 0.04
C LEU A 194 -1.64 -18.99 0.95
N ASN A 195 -1.11 -17.77 0.85
CA ASN A 195 -1.58 -16.63 1.64
C ASN A 195 -3.05 -16.30 1.32
N GLU A 196 -3.45 -16.28 0.04
CA GLU A 196 -4.85 -16.14 -0.36
C GLU A 196 -5.75 -17.20 0.28
N SER A 197 -5.32 -18.48 0.24
CA SER A 197 -6.07 -19.59 0.85
C SER A 197 -6.15 -19.48 2.37
N VAL A 198 -5.08 -19.01 3.04
CA VAL A 198 -5.08 -18.76 4.49
C VAL A 198 -6.01 -17.61 4.85
N GLU A 199 -5.96 -16.51 4.10
CA GLU A 199 -6.84 -15.35 4.30
C GLU A 199 -8.31 -15.74 4.14
N GLU A 200 -8.65 -16.50 3.08
CA GLU A 200 -9.98 -17.05 2.86
C GLU A 200 -10.44 -17.91 4.04
N ASN A 201 -9.58 -18.85 4.48
CA ASN A 201 -9.88 -19.73 5.60
C ASN A 201 -10.12 -18.97 6.91
N VAL A 202 -9.28 -17.97 7.22
CA VAL A 202 -9.43 -17.15 8.43
C VAL A 202 -10.72 -16.33 8.39
N ARG A 203 -11.07 -15.74 7.23
CA ARG A 203 -12.34 -15.01 7.05
C ARG A 203 -13.54 -15.95 7.18
N ALA A 204 -13.43 -17.16 6.63
CA ALA A 204 -14.48 -18.17 6.65
C ALA A 204 -14.41 -19.11 7.87
N MET A 205 -13.65 -18.80 8.91
CA MET A 205 -13.40 -19.70 10.04
C MET A 205 -14.69 -20.19 10.71
N ARG A 206 -15.73 -19.34 10.79
CA ARG A 206 -17.04 -19.73 11.33
C ARG A 206 -17.70 -20.80 10.47
N VAL A 207 -17.54 -20.75 9.15
CA VAL A 207 -18.06 -21.75 8.21
C VAL A 207 -17.28 -23.05 8.38
N VAL A 208 -15.94 -22.98 8.40
CA VAL A 208 -15.08 -24.16 8.61
C VAL A 208 -15.46 -24.89 9.91
N LYS A 209 -15.68 -24.13 10.99
CA LYS A 209 -16.11 -24.66 12.30
C LYS A 209 -17.53 -25.20 12.25
N GLY A 210 -18.47 -24.46 11.64
CA GLY A 210 -19.87 -24.87 11.55
C GLY A 210 -20.09 -26.18 10.76
N PHE A 211 -19.21 -26.43 9.76
CA PHE A 211 -19.26 -27.66 8.97
C PHE A 211 -18.26 -28.74 9.42
N ALA A 212 -17.54 -28.53 10.55
CA ALA A 212 -16.52 -29.44 11.09
C ALA A 212 -15.46 -29.88 10.04
N ARG A 213 -15.00 -28.92 9.22
CA ARG A 213 -14.07 -29.16 8.10
C ARG A 213 -12.61 -28.83 8.41
N GLU A 214 -12.24 -28.67 9.66
CA GLU A 214 -10.87 -28.36 10.07
C GLU A 214 -9.85 -29.40 9.63
N GLY A 215 -10.24 -30.68 9.63
CA GLY A 215 -9.38 -31.78 9.16
C GLY A 215 -9.03 -31.65 7.67
N TYR A 216 -10.00 -31.30 6.86
CA TYR A 216 -9.81 -31.06 5.43
C TYR A 216 -8.90 -29.85 5.17
N GLU A 217 -9.15 -28.72 5.83
CA GLU A 217 -8.34 -27.52 5.68
C GLU A 217 -6.90 -27.72 6.15
N LYS A 218 -6.68 -28.45 7.25
CA LYS A 218 -5.34 -28.82 7.70
C LYS A 218 -4.58 -29.66 6.66
N GLN A 219 -5.24 -30.61 6.01
CA GLN A 219 -4.62 -31.44 4.96
C GLN A 219 -4.30 -30.61 3.71
N LYS A 220 -5.22 -29.74 3.28
CA LYS A 220 -5.04 -28.80 2.15
C LYS A 220 -3.83 -27.89 2.40
N PHE A 221 -3.77 -27.28 3.58
CA PHE A 221 -2.64 -26.43 3.98
C PHE A 221 -1.33 -27.21 4.05
N ALA A 222 -1.33 -28.41 4.65
CA ALA A 222 -0.13 -29.26 4.77
C ALA A 222 0.42 -29.64 3.39
N ALA A 223 -0.44 -29.98 2.43
CA ALA A 223 -0.04 -30.31 1.06
C ALA A 223 0.60 -29.09 0.36
N ALA A 224 -0.03 -27.92 0.44
CA ALA A 224 0.50 -26.69 -0.14
C ALA A 224 1.83 -26.27 0.52
N SER A 225 1.92 -26.35 1.85
CA SER A 225 3.14 -26.06 2.61
C SER A 225 4.27 -27.02 2.26
N HIS A 226 3.97 -28.33 2.08
CA HIS A 226 4.97 -29.31 1.66
C HIS A 226 5.52 -29.04 0.27
N ASP A 227 4.66 -28.65 -0.69
CA ASP A 227 5.07 -28.28 -2.05
C ASP A 227 5.97 -27.06 -2.06
N ILE A 228 5.64 -26.05 -1.26
CA ILE A 228 6.47 -24.86 -1.09
C ILE A 228 7.82 -25.23 -0.48
N ALA A 229 7.82 -26.05 0.59
CA ALA A 229 9.06 -26.49 1.24
C ALA A 229 9.98 -27.24 0.28
N LYS A 230 9.43 -28.07 -0.60
CA LYS A 230 10.19 -28.79 -1.63
C LYS A 230 10.87 -27.85 -2.62
N ASP A 231 10.10 -26.91 -3.17
CA ASP A 231 10.62 -25.95 -4.16
C ASP A 231 11.61 -24.97 -3.52
N PHE A 232 11.31 -24.52 -2.28
CA PHE A 232 12.21 -23.66 -1.51
C PHE A 232 13.54 -24.36 -1.21
N THR A 233 13.47 -25.63 -0.79
CA THR A 233 14.67 -26.46 -0.56
C THR A 233 15.51 -26.59 -1.82
N PHE A 234 14.89 -26.73 -2.99
CA PHE A 234 15.62 -26.76 -4.27
C PHE A 234 16.32 -25.42 -4.55
N ALA A 235 15.59 -24.29 -4.40
CA ALA A 235 16.13 -22.95 -4.61
C ALA A 235 17.32 -22.68 -3.66
N GLU A 236 17.15 -22.98 -2.37
CA GLU A 236 18.18 -22.82 -1.34
C GLU A 236 19.40 -23.71 -1.57
N ARG A 237 19.22 -24.95 -2.03
CA ARG A 237 20.35 -25.84 -2.40
C ARG A 237 21.21 -25.24 -3.52
N VAL A 238 20.56 -24.56 -4.48
CA VAL A 238 21.30 -23.88 -5.56
C VAL A 238 22.08 -22.68 -5.01
N VAL A 239 21.45 -21.88 -4.15
CA VAL A 239 22.11 -20.71 -3.51
C VAL A 239 23.22 -21.15 -2.54
N ALA A 240 23.03 -22.25 -1.83
CA ALA A 240 24.02 -22.80 -0.92
C ALA A 240 25.38 -23.11 -1.59
N LEU A 241 25.39 -23.29 -2.93
CA LEU A 241 26.64 -23.46 -3.69
C LEU A 241 27.50 -22.19 -3.71
N ASN A 242 26.96 -21.00 -3.37
CA ASN A 242 27.73 -19.77 -3.29
C ASN A 242 28.88 -19.85 -2.28
N ALA A 243 28.61 -20.41 -1.09
CA ALA A 243 29.60 -20.51 -0.03
C ALA A 243 30.79 -21.44 -0.40
N PRO A 244 30.58 -22.68 -0.87
CA PRO A 244 31.66 -23.55 -1.34
C PRO A 244 32.44 -22.96 -2.52
N LEU A 245 31.77 -22.35 -3.49
CA LEU A 245 32.41 -21.69 -4.64
C LEU A 245 33.33 -20.56 -4.16
N MET A 246 32.83 -19.71 -3.28
CA MET A 246 33.60 -18.62 -2.70
C MET A 246 34.81 -19.16 -1.92
N GLN A 247 34.58 -20.16 -1.08
CA GLN A 247 35.64 -20.78 -0.27
C GLN A 247 36.72 -21.42 -1.13
N PHE A 248 36.32 -22.09 -2.20
CA PHE A 248 37.26 -22.62 -3.19
C PHE A 248 38.11 -21.52 -3.82
N CYS A 249 37.49 -20.43 -4.28
CA CYS A 249 38.21 -19.32 -4.87
C CYS A 249 39.17 -18.65 -3.87
N VAL A 250 38.76 -18.51 -2.60
CA VAL A 250 39.61 -17.93 -1.54
C VAL A 250 40.85 -18.83 -1.27
N TYR A 251 40.63 -20.12 -1.05
CA TYR A 251 41.74 -21.03 -0.78
C TYR A 251 42.65 -21.22 -1.99
N PHE A 252 42.08 -21.32 -3.18
CA PHE A 252 42.89 -21.39 -4.41
C PHE A 252 43.76 -20.16 -4.55
N ASN A 253 43.17 -18.95 -4.37
CA ASN A 253 43.92 -17.71 -4.40
C ASN A 253 45.03 -17.69 -3.35
N MET A 254 44.72 -18.05 -2.11
CA MET A 254 45.67 -18.07 -1.01
C MET A 254 46.84 -19.03 -1.29
N ILE A 255 46.56 -20.27 -1.68
CA ILE A 255 47.58 -21.31 -1.96
C ILE A 255 48.41 -20.88 -3.18
N PHE A 256 47.80 -20.39 -4.24
CA PHE A 256 48.51 -20.02 -5.47
C PHE A 256 49.42 -18.80 -5.22
N VAL A 257 48.90 -17.75 -4.57
CA VAL A 257 49.70 -16.56 -4.23
C VAL A 257 50.86 -16.91 -3.32
N LEU A 258 50.65 -17.77 -2.31
CA LEU A 258 51.73 -18.23 -1.42
C LEU A 258 52.76 -19.06 -2.19
N PHE A 259 52.33 -20.05 -2.97
CA PHE A 259 53.24 -20.95 -3.67
C PHE A 259 54.08 -20.22 -4.73
N VAL A 260 53.42 -19.48 -5.63
CA VAL A 260 54.10 -18.75 -6.70
C VAL A 260 54.89 -17.57 -6.16
N GLY A 261 54.31 -16.82 -5.21
CA GLY A 261 54.98 -15.69 -4.58
C GLY A 261 56.21 -16.09 -3.78
N SER A 262 56.15 -17.18 -2.97
CA SER A 262 57.30 -17.70 -2.26
C SER A 262 58.42 -18.18 -3.21
N ARG A 263 58.02 -18.87 -4.31
CA ARG A 263 58.98 -19.27 -5.34
C ARG A 263 59.72 -18.06 -5.95
N ILE A 264 58.99 -16.99 -6.31
CA ILE A 264 59.57 -15.76 -6.86
C ILE A 264 60.50 -15.12 -5.84
N ILE A 265 60.14 -15.04 -4.56
CA ILE A 265 60.95 -14.46 -3.50
C ILE A 265 62.26 -15.26 -3.33
N ILE A 266 62.18 -16.60 -3.30
CA ILE A 266 63.35 -17.46 -3.10
C ILE A 266 64.30 -17.40 -4.32
N THR A 267 63.72 -17.44 -5.55
CA THR A 267 64.56 -17.43 -6.76
C THR A 267 65.21 -16.09 -7.05
N ASN A 268 64.56 -14.98 -6.74
CA ASN A 268 65.05 -13.62 -7.04
C ASN A 268 65.64 -12.90 -5.81
N GLY A 269 65.76 -13.57 -4.69
CA GLY A 269 66.29 -12.96 -3.45
C GLY A 269 65.45 -11.81 -2.91
N GLY A 270 64.13 -11.75 -3.26
CA GLY A 270 63.20 -10.71 -2.80
C GLY A 270 63.31 -9.36 -3.54
N THR A 271 64.02 -9.31 -4.67
CA THR A 271 64.19 -8.06 -5.43
C THR A 271 63.00 -7.67 -6.27
N THR A 272 62.19 -8.64 -6.69
CA THR A 272 61.00 -8.41 -7.53
C THR A 272 59.71 -8.30 -6.72
N ILE A 273 59.57 -9.14 -5.71
CA ILE A 273 58.46 -9.16 -4.75
C ILE A 273 59.06 -9.49 -3.38
N ASP A 274 58.70 -8.73 -2.36
CA ASP A 274 59.10 -8.95 -0.98
C ASP A 274 58.04 -9.65 -0.13
N VAL A 275 58.36 -10.00 1.12
CA VAL A 275 57.45 -10.71 2.03
C VAL A 275 56.24 -9.86 2.42
N GLY A 276 56.45 -8.55 2.57
CA GLY A 276 55.35 -7.61 2.87
C GLY A 276 54.35 -7.50 1.72
N GLN A 277 54.87 -7.41 0.49
CA GLN A 277 54.04 -7.41 -0.72
C GLN A 277 53.26 -8.70 -0.89
N LEU A 278 53.88 -9.85 -0.57
CA LEU A 278 53.17 -11.13 -0.57
C LEU A 278 52.03 -11.15 0.44
N SER A 279 52.21 -10.62 1.65
CA SER A 279 51.18 -10.49 2.67
C SER A 279 50.04 -9.57 2.22
N ALA A 280 50.38 -8.42 1.60
CA ALA A 280 49.36 -7.52 1.04
C ALA A 280 48.52 -8.17 -0.07
N MET A 281 49.17 -8.95 -0.96
CA MET A 281 48.50 -9.69 -2.03
C MET A 281 47.45 -10.68 -1.52
N LEU A 282 47.70 -11.36 -0.41
CA LEU A 282 46.71 -12.24 0.24
C LEU A 282 45.49 -11.43 0.70
N THR A 283 45.73 -10.27 1.30
CA THR A 283 44.62 -9.40 1.79
C THR A 283 43.82 -8.80 0.63
N TYR A 284 44.48 -8.27 -0.40
CA TYR A 284 43.81 -7.76 -1.59
C TYR A 284 42.97 -8.86 -2.30
N GLY A 285 43.51 -10.09 -2.37
CA GLY A 285 42.78 -11.22 -2.91
C GLY A 285 41.45 -11.46 -2.18
N MET A 286 41.50 -11.44 -0.84
CA MET A 286 40.25 -11.54 -0.02
C MET A 286 39.32 -10.37 -0.28
N GLN A 287 39.78 -9.13 -0.30
CA GLN A 287 38.97 -7.94 -0.57
C GLN A 287 38.30 -7.98 -1.94
N ILE A 288 39.02 -8.41 -2.99
CA ILE A 288 38.48 -8.58 -4.36
C ILE A 288 37.34 -9.60 -4.37
N LEU A 289 37.56 -10.78 -3.81
CA LEU A 289 36.58 -11.86 -3.82
C LEU A 289 35.34 -11.51 -2.99
N MET A 290 35.52 -10.89 -1.81
CA MET A 290 34.43 -10.42 -0.96
C MET A 290 33.62 -9.31 -1.64
N SER A 291 34.26 -8.37 -2.33
CA SER A 291 33.57 -7.30 -3.05
C SER A 291 32.70 -7.85 -4.21
N LEU A 292 33.18 -8.86 -4.93
CA LEU A 292 32.41 -9.56 -5.97
C LEU A 292 31.17 -10.25 -5.40
N MET A 293 31.31 -10.90 -4.24
CA MET A 293 30.17 -11.52 -3.56
C MET A 293 29.12 -10.47 -3.14
N MET A 294 29.57 -9.32 -2.61
CA MET A 294 28.68 -8.20 -2.27
C MET A 294 27.95 -7.66 -3.50
N ILE A 295 28.63 -7.49 -4.64
CA ILE A 295 28.02 -7.04 -5.90
C ILE A 295 26.95 -8.04 -6.35
N SER A 296 27.22 -9.34 -6.26
CA SER A 296 26.23 -10.38 -6.59
C SER A 296 24.99 -10.31 -5.67
N MET A 297 25.20 -10.13 -4.36
CA MET A 297 24.10 -9.99 -3.40
C MET A 297 23.24 -8.76 -3.68
N ILE A 298 23.85 -7.61 -4.01
CA ILE A 298 23.14 -6.39 -4.37
C ILE A 298 22.26 -6.64 -5.62
N TYR A 299 22.82 -7.29 -6.65
CA TYR A 299 22.08 -7.59 -7.87
C TYR A 299 20.80 -8.39 -7.57
N VAL A 300 20.90 -9.44 -6.76
CA VAL A 300 19.75 -10.25 -6.36
C VAL A 300 18.72 -9.39 -5.62
N MET A 301 19.18 -8.60 -4.64
CA MET A 301 18.29 -7.78 -3.81
C MET A 301 17.58 -6.69 -4.60
N MET A 302 18.28 -6.02 -5.53
CA MET A 302 17.70 -5.03 -6.43
C MET A 302 16.65 -5.66 -7.35
N THR A 303 16.92 -6.88 -7.84
CA THR A 303 15.96 -7.60 -8.68
C THR A 303 14.68 -7.97 -7.91
N MET A 304 14.80 -8.39 -6.65
CA MET A 304 13.64 -8.68 -5.80
C MET A 304 12.81 -7.44 -5.48
N SER A 305 13.47 -6.30 -5.27
CA SER A 305 12.78 -5.05 -4.94
C SER A 305 12.20 -4.34 -6.16
N TYR A 306 12.59 -4.72 -7.37
CA TYR A 306 12.15 -4.08 -8.61
C TYR A 306 10.63 -4.06 -8.76
N GLU A 307 9.95 -5.16 -8.42
CA GLU A 307 8.49 -5.26 -8.47
C GLU A 307 7.82 -4.28 -7.51
N SER A 308 8.40 -4.08 -6.31
CA SER A 308 7.90 -3.08 -5.36
C SER A 308 8.04 -1.65 -5.91
N PHE A 309 9.15 -1.36 -6.60
CA PHE A 309 9.33 -0.08 -7.29
C PHE A 309 8.27 0.14 -8.37
N VAL A 310 7.99 -0.87 -9.19
CA VAL A 310 6.98 -0.80 -10.26
C VAL A 310 5.60 -0.54 -9.66
N ARG A 311 5.19 -1.31 -8.65
CA ARG A 311 3.87 -1.14 -8.01
C ARG A 311 3.67 0.23 -7.37
N ILE A 312 4.70 0.81 -6.77
CA ILE A 312 4.63 2.17 -6.23
C ILE A 312 4.53 3.19 -7.36
N CYS A 313 5.30 3.03 -8.45
CA CYS A 313 5.22 3.89 -9.63
C CYS A 313 3.82 3.89 -10.24
N GLU A 314 3.17 2.73 -10.36
CA GLU A 314 1.80 2.62 -10.87
C GLU A 314 0.84 3.52 -10.09
N VAL A 315 0.93 3.55 -8.75
CA VAL A 315 0.08 4.42 -7.93
C VAL A 315 0.43 5.89 -8.12
N LEU A 316 1.73 6.21 -8.16
CA LEU A 316 2.18 7.60 -8.33
C LEU A 316 1.91 8.16 -9.74
N GLU A 317 1.78 7.30 -10.75
CA GLU A 317 1.51 7.66 -12.15
C GLU A 317 0.02 7.66 -12.47
N GLU A 318 -0.78 6.97 -11.68
CA GLU A 318 -2.22 6.96 -11.87
C GLU A 318 -2.79 8.35 -11.68
N GLU A 319 -3.54 8.83 -12.66
CA GLU A 319 -4.23 10.11 -12.59
C GLU A 319 -5.63 9.91 -11.97
N PRO A 320 -6.08 10.84 -11.11
CA PRO A 320 -7.46 10.80 -10.61
C PRO A 320 -8.44 10.82 -11.78
N ALA A 321 -9.39 9.88 -11.77
CA ALA A 321 -10.42 9.82 -12.81
C ALA A 321 -11.35 11.04 -12.80
N LEU A 322 -11.52 11.65 -11.62
CA LEU A 322 -12.33 12.85 -11.44
C LEU A 322 -11.42 14.02 -11.04
N THR A 323 -11.62 15.15 -11.71
CA THR A 323 -10.91 16.41 -11.44
C THR A 323 -11.89 17.55 -11.42
N ASP A 324 -11.54 18.62 -10.70
CA ASP A 324 -12.31 19.84 -10.70
C ASP A 324 -12.14 20.59 -12.04
N PRO A 325 -13.17 21.30 -12.50
CA PRO A 325 -13.07 22.16 -13.68
C PRO A 325 -12.16 23.36 -13.41
N ALA A 326 -11.71 24.05 -14.47
CA ALA A 326 -10.82 25.20 -14.35
C ALA A 326 -11.43 26.38 -13.56
N SER A 327 -12.76 26.48 -13.52
CA SER A 327 -13.52 27.49 -12.77
C SER A 327 -14.70 26.81 -12.10
N PRO A 328 -14.46 26.13 -10.97
CA PRO A 328 -15.50 25.37 -10.30
C PRO A 328 -16.54 26.27 -9.62
N GLU A 329 -17.80 25.84 -9.62
CA GLU A 329 -18.85 26.44 -8.81
C GLU A 329 -18.72 25.95 -7.37
N MET A 330 -18.74 26.88 -6.41
CA MET A 330 -18.51 26.59 -4.99
C MET A 330 -19.80 26.52 -4.18
N ASP A 331 -20.93 26.95 -4.74
CA ASP A 331 -22.21 26.96 -4.03
C ASP A 331 -23.27 26.13 -4.75
N VAL A 332 -23.81 25.15 -4.04
CA VAL A 332 -24.94 24.36 -4.50
C VAL A 332 -26.22 25.10 -4.09
N LYS A 333 -26.99 25.59 -5.05
CA LYS A 333 -28.12 26.47 -4.83
C LYS A 333 -29.22 25.86 -3.95
N ASP A 334 -29.69 24.66 -4.32
CA ASP A 334 -30.77 23.93 -3.65
C ASP A 334 -30.58 22.41 -3.81
N GLY A 335 -31.56 21.63 -3.33
CA GLY A 335 -31.54 20.16 -3.38
C GLY A 335 -32.26 19.55 -4.58
N SER A 336 -32.54 20.32 -5.65
CA SER A 336 -33.14 19.77 -6.87
C SER A 336 -32.17 18.87 -7.63
N ILE A 337 -32.67 17.83 -8.29
CA ILE A 337 -31.85 16.85 -8.99
C ILE A 337 -32.52 16.52 -10.33
N ASP A 338 -31.73 16.58 -11.41
CA ASP A 338 -32.17 16.19 -12.74
C ASP A 338 -31.22 15.15 -13.33
N PHE A 339 -31.77 14.08 -13.87
CA PHE A 339 -31.09 13.12 -14.73
C PHE A 339 -31.61 13.28 -16.14
N GLU A 340 -30.74 13.66 -17.08
CA GLU A 340 -31.08 13.90 -18.48
C GLU A 340 -30.39 12.85 -19.37
N ASN A 341 -31.15 11.84 -19.86
CA ASN A 341 -30.68 10.75 -20.73
C ASN A 341 -29.43 10.05 -20.19
N VAL A 342 -29.40 9.76 -18.89
CA VAL A 342 -28.21 9.24 -18.21
C VAL A 342 -28.06 7.75 -18.46
N SER A 343 -26.89 7.38 -19.01
CA SER A 343 -26.42 5.99 -19.09
C SER A 343 -25.04 5.87 -18.42
N PHE A 344 -24.81 4.77 -17.71
CA PHE A 344 -23.57 4.60 -16.94
C PHE A 344 -23.01 3.18 -17.01
N LYS A 345 -21.69 3.08 -17.09
CA LYS A 345 -20.88 1.84 -16.98
C LYS A 345 -19.74 2.04 -15.99
N TYR A 346 -19.49 1.08 -15.11
CA TYR A 346 -18.36 1.08 -14.19
C TYR A 346 -16.99 0.97 -14.89
N SER A 347 -16.97 0.48 -16.12
CA SER A 347 -15.76 0.40 -16.95
C SER A 347 -16.12 0.63 -18.40
N ALA A 348 -15.32 1.39 -19.13
CA ALA A 348 -15.50 1.61 -20.57
C ALA A 348 -15.52 0.30 -21.38
N GLN A 349 -14.92 -0.77 -20.85
CA GLN A 349 -14.88 -2.10 -21.47
C GLN A 349 -16.09 -2.97 -21.12
N ALA A 350 -16.97 -2.54 -20.20
CA ALA A 350 -18.14 -3.30 -19.80
C ALA A 350 -19.12 -3.44 -20.96
N LYS A 351 -19.61 -4.67 -21.20
CA LYS A 351 -20.54 -4.98 -22.29
C LYS A 351 -21.95 -4.46 -22.04
N LYS A 352 -22.35 -4.32 -20.76
CA LYS A 352 -23.67 -3.88 -20.35
C LYS A 352 -23.58 -2.56 -19.57
N PHE A 353 -24.59 -1.72 -19.75
CA PHE A 353 -24.80 -0.55 -18.91
C PHE A 353 -25.29 -1.00 -17.53
N ALA A 354 -24.83 -0.31 -16.50
CA ALA A 354 -25.38 -0.45 -15.15
C ALA A 354 -26.67 0.39 -14.99
N LEU A 355 -26.71 1.56 -15.64
CA LEU A 355 -27.89 2.39 -15.80
C LEU A 355 -28.05 2.73 -17.28
N GLN A 356 -29.28 2.77 -17.79
CA GLN A 356 -29.53 3.05 -19.17
C GLN A 356 -30.76 3.94 -19.33
N ASP A 357 -30.59 5.04 -20.05
CA ASP A 357 -31.63 5.99 -20.44
C ASP A 357 -32.49 6.49 -19.26
N ILE A 358 -31.81 6.91 -18.18
CA ILE A 358 -32.48 7.45 -17.00
C ILE A 358 -32.85 8.91 -17.24
N ASN A 359 -34.15 9.21 -17.12
CA ASN A 359 -34.73 10.54 -17.16
C ASN A 359 -35.57 10.72 -15.89
N LEU A 360 -35.16 11.68 -15.02
CA LEU A 360 -35.80 11.86 -13.73
C LEU A 360 -35.62 13.31 -13.27
N HIS A 361 -36.70 13.89 -12.74
CA HIS A 361 -36.70 15.17 -12.06
C HIS A 361 -37.17 15.03 -10.62
N ILE A 362 -36.42 15.64 -9.68
CA ILE A 362 -36.73 15.66 -8.25
C ILE A 362 -36.64 17.14 -7.78
N ASP A 363 -37.74 17.66 -7.27
CA ASP A 363 -37.81 18.99 -6.69
C ASP A 363 -37.05 19.06 -5.34
N SER A 364 -36.54 20.24 -5.00
CA SER A 364 -35.88 20.45 -3.71
C SER A 364 -36.86 20.22 -2.56
N GLY A 365 -36.42 19.50 -1.53
CA GLY A 365 -37.19 19.16 -0.35
C GLY A 365 -38.04 17.90 -0.46
N MET A 366 -38.23 17.31 -1.66
CA MET A 366 -38.95 16.07 -1.84
C MET A 366 -38.32 14.89 -1.10
N THR A 367 -39.17 13.96 -0.69
CA THR A 367 -38.78 12.63 -0.22
C THR A 367 -39.00 11.63 -1.34
N VAL A 368 -37.92 11.01 -1.83
CA VAL A 368 -37.96 10.04 -2.92
C VAL A 368 -37.63 8.65 -2.39
N GLY A 369 -38.53 7.69 -2.61
CA GLY A 369 -38.28 6.28 -2.33
C GLY A 369 -37.74 5.55 -3.57
N ILE A 370 -36.77 4.67 -3.41
CA ILE A 370 -36.27 3.84 -4.51
C ILE A 370 -36.41 2.37 -4.13
N LEU A 371 -37.20 1.64 -4.89
CA LEU A 371 -37.44 0.21 -4.75
C LEU A 371 -36.92 -0.57 -5.96
N GLY A 372 -36.72 -1.86 -5.80
CA GLY A 372 -36.32 -2.78 -6.87
C GLY A 372 -35.56 -3.98 -6.34
N GLY A 373 -35.40 -5.00 -7.16
CA GLY A 373 -34.67 -6.22 -6.84
C GLY A 373 -33.17 -6.01 -6.55
N THR A 374 -32.53 -7.02 -6.02
CA THR A 374 -31.05 -7.01 -5.88
C THR A 374 -30.42 -6.96 -7.26
N GLY A 375 -29.47 -6.04 -7.47
CA GLY A 375 -28.83 -5.86 -8.77
C GLY A 375 -29.55 -4.92 -9.74
N SER A 376 -30.68 -4.29 -9.35
CA SER A 376 -31.38 -3.32 -10.20
C SER A 376 -30.71 -1.95 -10.33
N SER A 377 -29.51 -1.77 -9.79
CA SER A 377 -28.67 -0.56 -9.87
C SER A 377 -29.13 0.66 -9.06
N LYS A 378 -29.92 0.45 -8.01
CA LYS A 378 -30.36 1.53 -7.10
C LYS A 378 -29.20 2.35 -6.51
N SER A 379 -28.24 1.68 -5.90
CA SER A 379 -27.04 2.34 -5.31
C SER A 379 -26.21 3.05 -6.38
N THR A 380 -26.15 2.50 -7.60
CA THR A 380 -25.46 3.13 -8.72
C THR A 380 -26.09 4.47 -9.09
N LEU A 381 -27.43 4.56 -9.13
CA LEU A 381 -28.15 5.79 -9.44
C LEU A 381 -27.77 6.91 -8.46
N VAL A 382 -27.83 6.63 -7.16
CA VAL A 382 -27.59 7.66 -6.14
C VAL A 382 -26.11 8.04 -6.02
N GLN A 383 -25.19 7.17 -6.42
CA GLN A 383 -23.73 7.47 -6.41
C GLN A 383 -23.32 8.51 -7.46
N LEU A 384 -24.13 8.72 -8.49
CA LEU A 384 -23.89 9.74 -9.51
C LEU A 384 -24.21 11.17 -9.01
N ILE A 385 -25.08 11.32 -8.02
CA ILE A 385 -25.51 12.62 -7.46
C ILE A 385 -24.33 13.36 -6.78
N PRO A 386 -23.56 12.75 -5.85
CA PRO A 386 -22.36 13.36 -5.26
C PRO A 386 -21.14 13.23 -6.17
N ARG A 387 -21.32 12.88 -7.45
CA ARG A 387 -20.24 12.66 -8.43
C ARG A 387 -19.16 11.74 -7.88
N LEU A 388 -19.55 10.52 -7.40
CA LEU A 388 -18.57 9.48 -7.06
C LEU A 388 -18.03 8.80 -8.32
N TYR A 389 -18.81 8.84 -9.41
CA TYR A 389 -18.47 8.46 -10.77
C TYR A 389 -19.04 9.50 -11.73
N ASP A 390 -18.41 9.68 -12.89
CA ASP A 390 -19.00 10.45 -13.99
C ASP A 390 -19.88 9.56 -14.87
N VAL A 391 -20.95 10.14 -15.42
CA VAL A 391 -21.84 9.42 -16.34
C VAL A 391 -21.14 9.09 -17.65
N SER A 392 -21.52 7.97 -18.27
CA SER A 392 -21.00 7.60 -19.61
C SER A 392 -21.69 8.39 -20.71
N GLU A 393 -22.99 8.66 -20.57
CA GLU A 393 -23.82 9.45 -21.49
C GLU A 393 -24.80 10.27 -20.70
N GLY A 394 -25.23 11.42 -21.24
CA GLY A 394 -26.16 12.33 -20.58
C GLY A 394 -25.49 13.25 -19.55
N CYS A 395 -26.31 13.81 -18.65
CA CYS A 395 -25.83 14.63 -17.54
C CYS A 395 -26.70 14.47 -16.29
N VAL A 396 -26.08 14.65 -15.12
CA VAL A 396 -26.75 14.79 -13.82
C VAL A 396 -26.60 16.24 -13.38
N ARG A 397 -27.70 16.87 -12.99
CA ARG A 397 -27.70 18.23 -12.46
C ARG A 397 -28.15 18.22 -11.00
N VAL A 398 -27.52 19.08 -10.21
CA VAL A 398 -27.89 19.35 -8.82
C VAL A 398 -28.00 20.85 -8.66
N GLY A 399 -29.12 21.34 -8.08
CA GLY A 399 -29.37 22.78 -7.99
C GLY A 399 -29.41 23.50 -9.36
N GLY A 400 -29.83 22.76 -10.42
CA GLY A 400 -29.95 23.23 -11.80
C GLY A 400 -28.62 23.28 -12.59
N ARG A 401 -27.47 22.86 -12.01
CA ARG A 401 -26.16 22.81 -12.68
C ARG A 401 -25.65 21.38 -12.83
N ASP A 402 -24.92 21.11 -13.90
CA ASP A 402 -24.24 19.82 -14.10
C ASP A 402 -23.24 19.58 -12.96
N VAL A 403 -23.25 18.38 -12.38
CA VAL A 403 -22.34 17.97 -11.28
C VAL A 403 -20.87 18.10 -11.66
N ARG A 404 -20.52 18.10 -12.94
CA ARG A 404 -19.16 18.27 -13.46
C ARG A 404 -18.65 19.71 -13.42
N GLU A 405 -19.53 20.68 -13.22
CA GLU A 405 -19.19 22.12 -13.12
C GLU A 405 -18.86 22.55 -11.69
N TYR A 406 -19.20 21.74 -10.70
CA TYR A 406 -18.92 22.01 -9.30
C TYR A 406 -17.49 21.63 -8.89
N ASP A 407 -17.00 22.33 -7.86
CA ASP A 407 -15.93 21.82 -7.01
C ASP A 407 -16.41 20.54 -6.30
N LEU A 408 -15.59 19.49 -6.30
CA LEU A 408 -15.97 18.19 -5.72
C LEU A 408 -16.22 18.26 -4.21
N GLU A 409 -15.49 19.09 -3.49
CA GLU A 409 -15.65 19.26 -2.05
C GLU A 409 -16.94 20.02 -1.75
N ALA A 410 -17.24 21.08 -2.51
CA ALA A 410 -18.46 21.86 -2.40
C ALA A 410 -19.70 21.01 -2.70
N LEU A 411 -19.71 20.27 -3.81
CA LEU A 411 -20.82 19.36 -4.16
C LEU A 411 -21.01 18.28 -3.09
N ARG A 412 -19.95 17.60 -2.72
CA ARG A 412 -19.99 16.57 -1.67
C ARG A 412 -20.29 17.15 -0.30
N GLY A 413 -19.97 18.43 -0.08
CA GLY A 413 -20.38 19.21 1.09
C GLY A 413 -21.89 19.34 1.20
N ALA A 414 -22.58 19.57 0.09
CA ALA A 414 -24.03 19.70 0.03
C ALA A 414 -24.81 18.36 0.01
N VAL A 415 -24.15 17.25 -0.30
CA VAL A 415 -24.75 15.91 -0.37
C VAL A 415 -24.19 15.01 0.75
N SER A 416 -25.05 14.46 1.60
CA SER A 416 -24.69 13.45 2.59
C SER A 416 -25.17 12.07 2.15
N VAL A 417 -24.31 11.06 2.31
CA VAL A 417 -24.63 9.69 1.94
C VAL A 417 -24.43 8.76 3.15
N VAL A 418 -25.46 8.04 3.54
CA VAL A 418 -25.36 6.92 4.48
C VAL A 418 -25.35 5.64 3.67
N LEU A 419 -24.22 4.96 3.63
CA LEU A 419 -23.99 3.78 2.81
C LEU A 419 -24.64 2.54 3.42
N GLN A 420 -24.97 1.55 2.59
CA GLN A 420 -25.46 0.24 3.01
C GLN A 420 -24.52 -0.45 4.02
N LYS A 421 -23.21 -0.38 3.78
CA LYS A 421 -22.19 -0.84 4.76
C LYS A 421 -21.79 0.32 5.64
N ASN A 422 -22.43 0.41 6.80
CA ASN A 422 -22.11 1.44 7.78
C ASN A 422 -20.76 1.20 8.44
N VAL A 423 -19.86 2.18 8.36
CA VAL A 423 -18.52 2.13 8.93
C VAL A 423 -18.35 3.25 9.95
N LEU A 424 -17.92 2.86 11.15
CA LEU A 424 -17.43 3.78 12.17
C LEU A 424 -15.91 3.65 12.29
N PHE A 425 -15.25 4.78 12.51
CA PHE A 425 -13.81 4.82 12.74
C PHE A 425 -13.48 4.58 14.22
N SER A 426 -12.28 4.08 14.50
CA SER A 426 -11.79 4.01 15.87
C SER A 426 -11.62 5.41 16.45
N GLY A 427 -12.14 5.61 17.67
CA GLY A 427 -12.22 6.91 18.33
C GLY A 427 -13.49 7.01 19.17
N THR A 428 -13.76 8.14 19.76
CA THR A 428 -15.00 8.33 20.54
C THR A 428 -16.23 8.45 19.61
N ILE A 429 -17.42 8.32 20.17
CA ILE A 429 -18.68 8.62 19.45
C ILE A 429 -18.63 10.06 18.96
N LYS A 430 -18.19 11.03 19.76
CA LYS A 430 -18.00 12.43 19.36
C LYS A 430 -17.07 12.57 18.16
N ASP A 431 -15.94 11.86 18.15
CA ASP A 431 -15.00 11.89 17.02
C ASP A 431 -15.67 11.38 15.73
N ASN A 432 -16.48 10.32 15.83
CA ASN A 432 -17.23 9.81 14.69
C ASN A 432 -18.32 10.79 14.20
N LEU A 433 -18.97 11.49 15.10
CA LEU A 433 -19.98 12.50 14.75
C LEU A 433 -19.35 13.72 14.08
N ARG A 434 -18.17 14.14 14.53
CA ARG A 434 -17.41 15.28 13.95
C ARG A 434 -16.98 15.07 12.50
N TRP A 435 -17.01 13.86 11.99
CA TRP A 435 -16.85 13.65 10.53
C TRP A 435 -17.98 14.30 9.71
N GLY A 436 -19.14 14.53 10.29
CA GLY A 436 -20.22 15.29 9.66
C GLY A 436 -19.97 16.80 9.71
N ASN A 437 -19.47 17.29 10.85
CA ASN A 437 -19.09 18.69 11.03
C ASN A 437 -18.00 18.77 12.12
N GLU A 438 -16.80 19.14 11.74
CA GLU A 438 -15.64 19.24 12.64
C GLU A 438 -15.86 20.20 13.82
N ASN A 439 -16.63 21.27 13.58
CA ASN A 439 -16.92 22.32 14.55
C ASN A 439 -18.26 22.11 15.29
N ALA A 440 -18.89 20.92 15.16
CA ALA A 440 -20.17 20.65 15.82
C ALA A 440 -20.03 20.78 17.35
N THR A 441 -20.96 21.52 17.94
CA THR A 441 -21.10 21.62 19.40
C THR A 441 -21.69 20.35 19.99
N ASP A 442 -21.52 20.13 21.28
CA ASP A 442 -22.10 18.99 21.97
C ASP A 442 -23.63 18.97 21.85
N ASP A 443 -24.30 20.14 21.88
CA ASP A 443 -25.74 20.27 21.71
C ASP A 443 -26.20 19.89 20.30
N GLU A 444 -25.48 20.30 19.25
CA GLU A 444 -25.77 19.90 17.88
C GLU A 444 -25.60 18.38 17.68
N MET A 445 -24.57 17.78 18.31
CA MET A 445 -24.36 16.32 18.26
C MET A 445 -25.49 15.57 18.97
N ILE A 446 -25.95 16.05 20.13
CA ILE A 446 -27.08 15.50 20.86
C ILE A 446 -28.37 15.59 20.02
N GLU A 447 -28.61 16.74 19.41
CA GLU A 447 -29.80 16.95 18.58
C GLU A 447 -29.80 16.01 17.35
N ALA A 448 -28.69 15.91 16.63
CA ALA A 448 -28.55 14.99 15.52
C ALA A 448 -28.75 13.52 15.95
N CYS A 449 -28.25 13.15 17.13
CA CYS A 449 -28.47 11.82 17.71
C CYS A 449 -29.92 11.57 18.12
N ARG A 450 -30.64 12.59 18.61
CA ARG A 450 -32.08 12.49 18.88
C ARG A 450 -32.90 12.24 17.62
N LEU A 451 -32.62 13.01 16.57
CA LEU A 451 -33.25 12.82 15.26
C LEU A 451 -32.99 11.43 14.67
N ALA A 452 -31.77 10.93 14.83
CA ALA A 452 -31.39 9.59 14.40
C ALA A 452 -31.81 8.47 15.40
N GLN A 453 -32.57 8.80 16.45
CA GLN A 453 -32.93 7.85 17.52
C GLN A 453 -31.72 7.18 18.18
N ALA A 454 -30.59 7.90 18.29
CA ALA A 454 -29.32 7.39 18.83
C ALA A 454 -29.05 7.87 20.27
N ASP A 455 -29.60 9.00 20.72
CA ASP A 455 -29.28 9.65 21.98
C ASP A 455 -29.52 8.73 23.20
N GLU A 456 -30.64 7.98 23.21
CA GLU A 456 -31.01 7.10 24.32
C GLU A 456 -29.97 6.01 24.56
N PHE A 457 -29.58 5.27 23.53
CA PHE A 457 -28.57 4.22 23.71
C PHE A 457 -27.17 4.77 23.93
N VAL A 458 -26.83 5.93 23.35
CA VAL A 458 -25.52 6.57 23.59
C VAL A 458 -25.39 6.95 25.06
N ARG A 459 -26.43 7.54 25.66
CA ARG A 459 -26.45 7.86 27.10
C ARG A 459 -26.46 6.63 28.01
N SER A 460 -26.86 5.46 27.51
CA SER A 460 -26.82 4.21 28.28
C SER A 460 -25.42 3.61 28.39
N PHE A 461 -24.46 4.06 27.58
CA PHE A 461 -23.06 3.65 27.73
C PHE A 461 -22.41 4.31 28.95
N PRO A 462 -21.46 3.64 29.61
CA PRO A 462 -20.80 4.19 30.80
C PRO A 462 -20.19 5.58 30.62
N ASP A 463 -19.58 5.82 29.44
CA ASP A 463 -18.91 7.08 29.10
C ASP A 463 -19.78 7.96 28.16
N GLY A 464 -21.05 7.60 27.91
CA GLY A 464 -21.96 8.34 27.06
C GLY A 464 -21.36 8.62 25.66
N TYR A 465 -21.33 9.90 25.28
CA TYR A 465 -20.77 10.36 23.99
C TYR A 465 -19.24 10.21 23.88
N ASP A 466 -18.53 10.06 24.99
CA ASP A 466 -17.09 9.83 25.02
C ASP A 466 -16.72 8.33 24.95
N THR A 467 -17.72 7.45 24.85
CA THR A 467 -17.53 6.00 24.64
C THR A 467 -16.68 5.74 23.41
N TYR A 468 -15.61 4.94 23.59
CA TYR A 468 -14.69 4.58 22.51
C TYR A 468 -15.31 3.52 21.58
N ILE A 469 -15.28 3.79 20.29
CA ILE A 469 -15.68 2.88 19.22
C ILE A 469 -14.44 2.17 18.68
N GLU A 470 -14.47 0.85 18.64
CA GLU A 470 -13.41 0.05 18.05
C GLU A 470 -13.45 0.12 16.51
N GLN A 471 -12.36 -0.29 15.87
CA GLN A 471 -12.22 -0.28 14.42
C GLN A 471 -13.41 -0.97 13.72
N GLY A 472 -14.07 -0.24 12.82
CA GLY A 472 -15.26 -0.73 12.10
C GLY A 472 -16.51 -0.83 12.97
N GLY A 473 -16.48 -0.33 14.23
CA GLY A 473 -17.60 -0.38 15.15
C GLY A 473 -17.93 -1.80 15.64
N SER A 474 -16.92 -2.63 15.91
CA SER A 474 -17.12 -4.03 16.34
C SER A 474 -17.81 -4.17 17.70
N ASN A 475 -17.72 -3.14 18.54
CA ASN A 475 -18.32 -3.09 19.87
C ASN A 475 -19.73 -2.45 19.93
N VAL A 476 -20.35 -2.16 18.80
CA VAL A 476 -21.73 -1.66 18.71
C VAL A 476 -22.57 -2.52 17.78
N SER A 477 -23.89 -2.62 18.05
CA SER A 477 -24.81 -3.39 17.21
C SER A 477 -24.99 -2.77 15.82
N GLY A 478 -25.48 -3.55 14.84
CA GLY A 478 -25.75 -3.06 13.48
C GLY A 478 -26.69 -1.86 13.46
N GLY A 479 -27.81 -1.91 14.19
CA GLY A 479 -28.75 -0.80 14.28
C GLY A 479 -28.20 0.43 15.01
N GLN A 480 -27.37 0.25 16.05
CA GLN A 480 -26.67 1.36 16.70
C GLN A 480 -25.70 2.04 15.74
N LYS A 481 -24.92 1.25 14.98
CA LYS A 481 -24.00 1.74 13.96
C LYS A 481 -24.71 2.54 12.88
N GLN A 482 -25.84 2.04 12.38
CA GLN A 482 -26.66 2.75 11.39
C GLN A 482 -27.13 4.10 11.91
N ARG A 483 -27.72 4.14 13.11
CA ARG A 483 -28.21 5.38 13.72
C ARG A 483 -27.12 6.40 13.95
N LEU A 484 -25.91 5.99 14.37
CA LEU A 484 -24.75 6.88 14.48
C LEU A 484 -24.30 7.42 13.11
N CYS A 485 -24.34 6.60 12.06
CA CYS A 485 -24.02 7.06 10.70
C CYS A 485 -25.08 8.04 10.16
N ILE A 486 -26.36 7.85 10.50
CA ILE A 486 -27.42 8.81 10.18
C ILE A 486 -27.19 10.13 10.93
N ALA A 487 -26.92 10.09 12.25
CA ALA A 487 -26.61 11.29 13.04
C ALA A 487 -25.43 12.07 12.46
N ARG A 488 -24.36 11.36 12.07
CA ARG A 488 -23.19 11.95 11.39
C ARG A 488 -23.59 12.64 10.08
N ALA A 489 -24.45 12.04 9.29
CA ALA A 489 -24.92 12.62 8.02
C ALA A 489 -25.78 13.88 8.25
N LEU A 490 -26.60 13.90 9.29
CA LEU A 490 -27.44 15.05 9.66
C LEU A 490 -26.63 16.25 10.14
N LEU A 491 -25.53 16.03 10.88
CA LEU A 491 -24.63 17.09 11.36
C LEU A 491 -24.03 17.92 10.25
N LYS A 492 -23.93 17.37 9.06
CA LYS A 492 -23.46 18.07 7.87
C LYS A 492 -24.44 19.13 7.38
N LYS A 493 -25.73 19.08 7.80
CA LYS A 493 -26.83 19.94 7.35
C LYS A 493 -26.92 19.97 5.82
N PRO A 494 -27.03 18.80 5.16
CA PRO A 494 -26.95 18.71 3.71
C PRO A 494 -28.19 19.25 3.02
N LYS A 495 -28.04 19.64 1.74
CA LYS A 495 -29.17 19.95 0.84
C LYS A 495 -29.83 18.68 0.29
N ILE A 496 -29.04 17.59 0.18
CA ILE A 496 -29.50 16.28 -0.26
C ILE A 496 -28.99 15.22 0.72
N LEU A 497 -29.90 14.40 1.27
CA LEU A 497 -29.59 13.28 2.14
C LEU A 497 -29.94 11.96 1.43
N ILE A 498 -28.95 11.12 1.22
CA ILE A 498 -29.10 9.81 0.60
C ILE A 498 -28.95 8.73 1.66
N LEU A 499 -29.94 7.85 1.76
CA LEU A 499 -29.99 6.71 2.68
C LEU A 499 -30.03 5.42 1.85
N ASP A 500 -28.87 4.77 1.66
CA ASP A 500 -28.76 3.54 0.88
C ASP A 500 -28.94 2.32 1.80
N ASP A 501 -30.15 1.77 1.85
CA ASP A 501 -30.57 0.61 2.68
C ASP A 501 -30.12 0.75 4.15
N SER A 502 -30.10 2.01 4.62
CA SER A 502 -29.45 2.38 5.88
C SER A 502 -30.37 2.25 7.10
N THR A 503 -31.57 1.74 6.94
CA THR A 503 -32.50 1.42 8.05
C THR A 503 -32.86 -0.07 8.12
N SER A 504 -32.27 -0.91 7.29
CA SER A 504 -32.56 -2.35 7.24
C SER A 504 -32.26 -3.14 8.53
N ALA A 505 -31.29 -2.68 9.34
CA ALA A 505 -30.99 -3.27 10.65
C ALA A 505 -31.65 -2.54 11.82
N VAL A 506 -32.54 -1.58 11.54
CA VAL A 506 -33.34 -0.85 12.53
C VAL A 506 -34.77 -1.45 12.54
N ASP A 507 -35.38 -1.53 13.71
CA ASP A 507 -36.75 -1.97 13.82
C ASP A 507 -37.75 -0.98 13.17
N THR A 508 -38.91 -1.48 12.76
CA THR A 508 -39.91 -0.70 12.00
C THR A 508 -40.41 0.54 12.75
N ARG A 509 -40.51 0.48 14.09
CA ARG A 509 -40.94 1.63 14.90
C ARG A 509 -39.89 2.73 14.91
N THR A 510 -38.64 2.37 15.12
CA THR A 510 -37.50 3.32 15.11
C THR A 510 -37.31 3.93 13.72
N ASP A 511 -37.44 3.14 12.63
CA ASP A 511 -37.40 3.64 11.25
C ASP A 511 -38.49 4.69 10.99
N ALA A 512 -39.72 4.44 11.44
CA ALA A 512 -40.83 5.40 11.32
C ALA A 512 -40.55 6.71 12.08
N LEU A 513 -39.99 6.64 13.30
CA LEU A 513 -39.61 7.83 14.09
C LEU A 513 -38.49 8.63 13.43
N ILE A 514 -37.50 7.97 12.82
CA ILE A 514 -36.44 8.63 12.07
C ILE A 514 -37.01 9.39 10.87
N ARG A 515 -37.90 8.77 10.10
CA ARG A 515 -38.57 9.40 8.94
C ARG A 515 -39.47 10.58 9.35
N GLU A 516 -40.20 10.46 10.44
CA GLU A 516 -40.97 11.57 11.00
C GLU A 516 -40.08 12.73 11.43
N GLY A 517 -38.92 12.42 12.07
CA GLY A 517 -37.90 13.40 12.39
C GLY A 517 -37.41 14.14 11.15
N PHE A 518 -37.11 13.45 10.06
CA PHE A 518 -36.67 14.08 8.80
C PHE A 518 -37.76 15.02 8.22
N ARG A 519 -39.01 14.63 8.28
CA ARG A 519 -40.11 15.44 7.76
C ARG A 519 -40.29 16.74 8.57
N THR A 520 -40.09 16.65 9.89
CA THR A 520 -40.32 17.78 10.81
C THR A 520 -39.14 18.73 10.90
N TYR A 521 -37.90 18.20 10.97
CA TYR A 521 -36.72 19.00 11.32
C TYR A 521 -35.85 19.38 10.13
N ILE A 522 -35.95 18.66 8.99
CA ILE A 522 -35.18 18.95 7.77
C ILE A 522 -36.10 18.97 6.52
N PRO A 523 -37.23 19.76 6.55
CA PRO A 523 -38.18 19.75 5.45
C PRO A 523 -37.57 20.20 4.11
N GLU A 524 -36.64 21.13 4.12
CA GLU A 524 -36.01 21.69 2.91
C GLU A 524 -34.94 20.77 2.28
N THR A 525 -34.48 19.78 3.02
CA THR A 525 -33.49 18.80 2.52
C THR A 525 -34.22 17.79 1.62
N THR A 526 -33.71 17.55 0.42
CA THR A 526 -34.14 16.47 -0.45
C THR A 526 -33.68 15.12 0.12
N LYS A 527 -34.57 14.19 0.33
CA LYS A 527 -34.28 12.88 0.93
C LYS A 527 -34.48 11.78 -0.10
N ILE A 528 -33.45 10.96 -0.32
CA ILE A 528 -33.50 9.80 -1.20
C ILE A 528 -33.30 8.56 -0.33
N ILE A 529 -34.33 7.70 -0.28
CA ILE A 529 -34.36 6.52 0.57
C ILE A 529 -34.39 5.29 -0.31
N ILE A 530 -33.31 4.57 -0.39
CA ILE A 530 -33.27 3.23 -0.98
C ILE A 530 -33.68 2.25 0.10
N ALA A 531 -34.76 1.50 -0.15
CA ALA A 531 -35.24 0.50 0.78
C ALA A 531 -35.58 -0.81 0.08
N GLN A 532 -35.58 -1.89 0.84
CA GLN A 532 -36.08 -3.19 0.41
C GLN A 532 -37.53 -3.41 0.85
N ARG A 533 -37.99 -2.65 1.86
CA ARG A 533 -39.32 -2.72 2.41
C ARG A 533 -40.17 -1.58 1.86
N VAL A 534 -41.37 -1.91 1.34
CA VAL A 534 -42.31 -0.91 0.85
C VAL A 534 -42.74 0.04 1.98
N ALA A 535 -42.91 -0.48 3.20
CA ALA A 535 -43.27 0.31 4.38
C ALA A 535 -42.29 1.46 4.69
N SER A 536 -41.03 1.36 4.27
CA SER A 536 -40.02 2.42 4.48
C SER A 536 -40.15 3.57 3.48
N VAL A 537 -40.86 3.41 2.39
CA VAL A 537 -40.99 4.41 1.30
C VAL A 537 -42.42 4.72 0.89
N GLN A 538 -43.43 4.06 1.47
CA GLN A 538 -44.83 4.25 1.10
C GLN A 538 -45.32 5.70 1.29
N ASP A 539 -44.74 6.43 2.24
CA ASP A 539 -45.06 7.82 2.54
C ASP A 539 -44.21 8.83 1.74
N ALA A 540 -43.43 8.37 0.77
CA ALA A 540 -42.60 9.24 -0.06
C ALA A 540 -43.46 10.02 -1.07
N ASP A 541 -43.01 11.24 -1.41
CA ASP A 541 -43.66 12.09 -2.40
C ASP A 541 -43.60 11.49 -3.80
N LEU A 542 -42.50 10.76 -4.08
CA LEU A 542 -42.25 10.04 -5.32
C LEU A 542 -41.57 8.70 -5.01
N ILE A 543 -42.03 7.63 -5.61
CA ILE A 543 -41.39 6.31 -5.53
C ILE A 543 -40.94 5.91 -6.92
N LEU A 544 -39.69 5.49 -7.03
CA LEU A 544 -39.06 4.94 -8.24
C LEU A 544 -38.97 3.43 -8.12
N VAL A 545 -39.46 2.72 -9.10
CA VAL A 545 -39.35 1.25 -9.22
C VAL A 545 -38.24 0.98 -10.24
N MET A 546 -37.10 0.46 -9.75
CA MET A 546 -35.92 0.16 -10.57
C MET A 546 -35.91 -1.30 -10.99
N ASP A 547 -35.75 -1.57 -12.28
CA ASP A 547 -35.52 -2.91 -12.81
C ASP A 547 -34.44 -2.90 -13.89
N ASN A 548 -33.49 -3.82 -13.78
CA ASN A 548 -32.41 -4.04 -14.77
C ASN A 548 -31.70 -2.77 -15.25
N GLY A 549 -31.52 -1.78 -14.38
CA GLY A 549 -30.82 -0.52 -14.68
C GLY A 549 -31.68 0.55 -15.34
N HIS A 550 -33.01 0.36 -15.39
CA HIS A 550 -34.00 1.33 -15.87
C HIS A 550 -34.96 1.72 -14.75
N ILE A 551 -35.61 2.87 -14.89
CA ILE A 551 -36.83 3.20 -14.12
C ILE A 551 -38.00 2.53 -14.83
N ALA A 552 -38.51 1.45 -14.24
CA ALA A 552 -39.65 0.72 -14.78
C ALA A 552 -40.96 1.51 -14.61
N ASP A 553 -41.18 2.06 -13.40
CA ASP A 553 -42.33 2.86 -13.04
C ASP A 553 -41.97 3.94 -12.03
N MET A 554 -42.74 5.02 -11.97
CA MET A 554 -42.59 6.07 -10.96
C MET A 554 -43.95 6.68 -10.61
N GLY A 555 -44.18 7.05 -9.36
CA GLY A 555 -45.42 7.65 -8.88
C GLY A 555 -45.52 7.61 -7.36
N THR A 556 -46.68 7.99 -6.83
CA THR A 556 -46.99 7.82 -5.40
C THR A 556 -47.38 6.35 -5.11
N HIS A 557 -47.44 5.99 -3.82
CA HIS A 557 -47.86 4.65 -3.38
C HIS A 557 -49.14 4.19 -4.04
N ASP A 558 -50.21 5.02 -3.99
CA ASP A 558 -51.53 4.68 -4.54
C ASP A 558 -51.51 4.55 -6.07
N GLN A 559 -50.77 5.41 -6.76
CA GLN A 559 -50.59 5.34 -8.21
C GLN A 559 -49.90 4.04 -8.63
N LEU A 560 -48.80 3.68 -7.94
CA LEU A 560 -48.05 2.47 -8.25
C LEU A 560 -48.79 1.19 -7.91
N LEU A 561 -49.60 1.17 -6.86
CA LEU A 561 -50.51 0.04 -6.58
C LEU A 561 -51.51 -0.18 -7.70
N ALA A 562 -51.97 0.90 -8.34
CA ALA A 562 -52.92 0.81 -9.45
C ALA A 562 -52.24 0.45 -10.78
N SER A 563 -51.06 0.96 -11.07
CA SER A 563 -50.42 0.91 -12.39
C SER A 563 -49.24 -0.07 -12.53
N SER A 564 -48.46 -0.30 -11.46
CA SER A 564 -47.25 -1.09 -11.53
C SER A 564 -47.44 -2.54 -11.04
N GLU A 565 -47.26 -3.49 -11.91
CA GLU A 565 -47.29 -4.91 -11.55
C GLU A 565 -46.16 -5.29 -10.60
N ILE A 566 -44.95 -4.83 -10.87
CA ILE A 566 -43.75 -5.09 -10.05
C ILE A 566 -43.94 -4.54 -8.62
N TYR A 567 -44.44 -3.31 -8.49
CA TYR A 567 -44.66 -2.69 -7.19
C TYR A 567 -45.73 -3.43 -6.38
N ARG A 568 -46.83 -3.81 -7.02
CA ARG A 568 -47.93 -4.55 -6.40
C ARG A 568 -47.47 -5.91 -5.91
N GLU A 569 -46.77 -6.67 -6.73
CA GLU A 569 -46.22 -7.97 -6.35
C GLU A 569 -45.30 -7.88 -5.11
N VAL A 570 -44.41 -6.90 -5.07
CA VAL A 570 -43.54 -6.66 -3.91
C VAL A 570 -44.34 -6.27 -2.68
N TYR A 571 -45.35 -5.40 -2.82
CA TYR A 571 -46.21 -4.98 -1.72
C TYR A 571 -47.03 -6.14 -1.15
N GLU A 572 -47.70 -6.91 -2.00
CA GLU A 572 -48.51 -8.07 -1.60
C GLU A 572 -47.67 -9.16 -0.94
N SER A 573 -46.47 -9.43 -1.48
CA SER A 573 -45.50 -10.38 -0.89
C SER A 573 -45.08 -9.98 0.52
N GLN A 574 -44.93 -8.69 0.80
CA GLN A 574 -44.52 -8.20 2.11
C GLN A 574 -45.67 -8.06 3.10
N THR A 575 -46.89 -7.83 2.62
CA THR A 575 -48.08 -7.69 3.46
C THR A 575 -48.67 -9.05 3.84
N ASN A 576 -48.79 -9.97 2.87
CA ASN A 576 -49.31 -11.32 3.10
C ASN A 576 -48.35 -12.25 3.84
N GLY A 577 -47.02 -12.02 3.73
CA GLY A 577 -45.99 -12.76 4.48
C GLY A 577 -45.97 -12.43 5.97
N GLY A 578 -46.40 -11.23 6.38
CA GLY A 578 -46.48 -10.81 7.78
C GLY A 578 -47.64 -11.45 8.58
N GLU A 579 -48.72 -11.84 7.91
CA GLU A 579 -49.86 -12.50 8.58
C GLU A 579 -49.61 -13.99 8.91
N GLN A 580 -48.62 -14.63 8.29
CA GLN A 580 -48.29 -16.03 8.56
C GLN A 580 -47.29 -16.23 9.70
N ASP A 581 -46.55 -15.20 10.11
CA ASP A 581 -45.63 -15.28 11.25
C ASP A 581 -46.24 -14.86 12.60
N GLU A 582 -47.50 -14.32 12.61
CA GLU A 582 -48.24 -13.99 13.83
C GLU A 582 -49.34 -15.02 14.20
N ALA A 583 -49.53 -16.08 13.41
CA ALA A 583 -50.44 -17.20 13.69
C ALA A 583 -49.65 -18.46 14.07
#